data_b8c6c15c29671e0c80e6a7c65387cfc5
#
_entry.id   b8c6c15c29671e0c80e6a7c65387cfc5
#
_cell.length_a   1.000
_cell.length_b   1.000
_cell.length_c   1.000
_cell.angle_alpha   90.00
_cell.angle_beta   90.00
_cell.angle_gamma   90.00
#
_symmetry.space_group_name_H-M   'P 1'
#
loop_
_entity.id
_entity.type
_entity.pdbx_description
1 polymer ?
#
loop_
_entity_poly.entity_id
_entity_poly.type
_entity_poly.pdbx_seq_one_letter_code
_entity_poly.pdbx_strand_id
1 'polypeptide(L)'
;MAGDYTRFTFKPQRDYSGVFKQQGRVDLDADFNEYIEIIDRHWRSETLDIVNHCVVPNTTPDAFLVIPTAMGAFDIGIGRMYVDGIQVENFGLPPLEFLSDLGNEVGTTPIPYNDQPYLPAPLPPPLAAAPGTSDLVYIDVWQREVTVLEDPSLRE
;
A
#
# COMPACT_ATOMS: atom_id res chain seq x y z
N MET A 1 -10.76 -10.91 10.22
CA MET A 1 -10.65 -11.71 8.97
C MET A 1 -12.04 -11.97 8.47
N ALA A 2 -12.34 -11.60 7.25
CA ALA A 2 -13.67 -11.71 6.65
C ALA A 2 -13.77 -12.88 5.64
N GLY A 3 -12.66 -13.53 5.30
CA GLY A 3 -12.60 -14.69 4.41
C GLY A 3 -12.85 -16.02 5.12
N ASP A 4 -13.32 -17.02 4.37
CA ASP A 4 -13.51 -18.39 4.83
C ASP A 4 -12.24 -19.21 4.53
N TYR A 5 -11.32 -19.24 5.49
CA TYR A 5 -10.04 -19.93 5.39
C TYR A 5 -10.05 -21.21 6.21
N THR A 6 -9.57 -22.33 5.64
CA THR A 6 -9.55 -23.62 6.36
C THR A 6 -8.57 -23.59 7.53
N ARG A 7 -7.38 -23.01 7.35
CA ARG A 7 -6.38 -22.86 8.41
C ARG A 7 -5.22 -21.98 7.96
N PHE A 8 -4.53 -21.37 8.92
CA PHE A 8 -3.24 -20.72 8.73
C PHE A 8 -2.12 -21.64 9.25
N THR A 9 -1.20 -22.01 8.38
CA THR A 9 -0.10 -22.94 8.67
C THR A 9 1.25 -22.26 8.79
N PHE A 10 1.37 -21.02 8.32
CA PHE A 10 2.60 -20.24 8.32
C PHE A 10 3.19 -20.08 9.73
N LYS A 11 4.45 -20.45 9.87
CA LYS A 11 5.24 -20.29 11.11
C LYS A 11 6.63 -19.80 10.74
N PRO A 12 6.92 -18.50 10.93
CA PRO A 12 8.20 -17.91 10.52
C PRO A 12 9.42 -18.58 11.14
N GLN A 13 9.27 -19.20 12.32
CA GLN A 13 10.36 -19.91 13.01
C GLN A 13 10.85 -21.17 12.29
N ARG A 14 10.08 -21.68 11.32
CA ARG A 14 10.47 -22.85 10.51
C ARG A 14 11.41 -22.49 9.37
N ASP A 15 11.52 -21.20 9.06
CA ASP A 15 12.41 -20.66 8.03
C ASP A 15 12.25 -21.33 6.66
N TYR A 16 10.99 -21.61 6.29
CA TYR A 16 10.67 -22.18 4.98
C TYR A 16 10.83 -21.12 3.90
N SER A 17 11.43 -21.52 2.76
CA SER A 17 11.62 -20.66 1.59
C SER A 17 10.51 -20.80 0.54
N GLY A 18 9.59 -21.75 0.71
CA GLY A 18 8.49 -21.95 -0.23
C GLY A 18 7.68 -23.21 0.05
N VAL A 19 6.61 -23.38 -0.70
CA VAL A 19 5.73 -24.56 -0.67
C VAL A 19 5.74 -25.21 -2.05
N PHE A 20 6.03 -26.50 -2.11
CA PHE A 20 6.03 -27.28 -3.35
C PHE A 20 4.80 -28.16 -3.45
N LYS A 21 4.13 -28.09 -4.60
CA LYS A 21 3.01 -28.97 -4.94
C LYS A 21 3.53 -30.30 -5.45
N GLN A 22 2.87 -31.38 -5.03
CA GLN A 22 3.18 -32.73 -5.51
C GLN A 22 2.14 -33.17 -6.53
N GLN A 23 2.59 -33.90 -7.56
CA GLN A 23 1.69 -34.46 -8.56
C GLN A 23 0.65 -35.40 -7.92
N GLY A 24 -0.62 -35.26 -8.31
CA GLY A 24 -1.72 -36.09 -7.83
C GLY A 24 -2.21 -35.78 -6.41
N ARG A 25 -1.78 -34.66 -5.83
CA ARG A 25 -2.32 -34.13 -4.57
C ARG A 25 -3.33 -33.03 -4.81
N VAL A 26 -4.34 -32.94 -3.97
CA VAL A 26 -5.31 -31.86 -3.99
C VAL A 26 -4.63 -30.57 -3.50
N ASP A 27 -4.85 -29.47 -4.19
CA ASP A 27 -4.43 -28.16 -3.74
C ASP A 27 -5.33 -27.68 -2.59
N LEU A 28 -4.69 -27.24 -1.50
CA LEU A 28 -5.38 -26.65 -0.37
C LEU A 28 -5.16 -25.14 -0.35
N ASP A 29 -6.17 -24.37 0.03
CA ASP A 29 -6.07 -22.94 0.28
C ASP A 29 -4.96 -22.62 1.30
N ALA A 30 -4.80 -23.44 2.33
CA ALA A 30 -3.76 -23.32 3.33
C ALA A 30 -2.34 -23.36 2.75
N ASP A 31 -2.08 -24.20 1.74
CA ASP A 31 -0.75 -24.32 1.10
C ASP A 31 -0.43 -23.07 0.28
N PHE A 32 -1.43 -22.54 -0.42
CA PHE A 32 -1.29 -21.30 -1.19
C PHE A 32 -1.09 -20.09 -0.25
N ASN A 33 -1.88 -19.98 0.80
CA ASN A 33 -1.77 -18.89 1.77
C ASN A 33 -0.42 -18.93 2.50
N GLU A 34 0.07 -20.12 2.88
CA GLU A 34 1.41 -20.25 3.48
C GLU A 34 2.51 -19.79 2.53
N TYR A 35 2.39 -20.11 1.23
CA TYR A 35 3.34 -19.62 0.23
C TYR A 35 3.34 -18.09 0.11
N ILE A 36 2.17 -17.46 0.08
CA ILE A 36 2.05 -15.99 0.04
C ILE A 36 2.68 -15.35 1.28
N GLU A 37 2.41 -15.88 2.47
CA GLU A 37 2.98 -15.37 3.72
C GLU A 37 4.51 -15.49 3.77
N ILE A 38 5.07 -16.59 3.24
CA ILE A 38 6.52 -16.77 3.12
C ILE A 38 7.12 -15.68 2.23
N ILE A 39 6.55 -15.45 1.04
CA ILE A 39 7.04 -14.46 0.08
C ILE A 39 6.91 -13.04 0.66
N ASP A 40 5.75 -12.68 1.20
CA ASP A 40 5.54 -11.36 1.80
C ASP A 40 6.56 -11.08 2.91
N ARG A 41 6.76 -12.03 3.81
CA ARG A 41 7.77 -11.91 4.86
C ARG A 41 9.17 -11.68 4.32
N HIS A 42 9.58 -12.45 3.31
CA HIS A 42 10.92 -12.31 2.72
C HIS A 42 11.10 -10.94 2.09
N TRP A 43 10.15 -10.49 1.28
CA TRP A 43 10.23 -9.17 0.64
C TRP A 43 10.23 -8.03 1.64
N ARG A 44 9.38 -8.10 2.66
CA ARG A 44 9.33 -7.04 3.69
C ARG A 44 10.61 -6.97 4.50
N SER A 45 11.15 -8.11 4.94
CA SER A 45 12.41 -8.13 5.68
C SER A 45 13.59 -7.68 4.81
N GLU A 46 13.69 -8.14 3.56
CA GLU A 46 14.72 -7.70 2.63
C GLU A 46 14.64 -6.18 2.38
N THR A 47 13.43 -5.65 2.16
CA THR A 47 13.22 -4.21 1.99
C THR A 47 13.66 -3.44 3.24
N LEU A 48 13.28 -3.87 4.44
CA LEU A 48 13.71 -3.25 5.69
C LEU A 48 15.23 -3.25 5.86
N ASP A 49 15.88 -4.37 5.56
CA ASP A 49 17.33 -4.51 5.72
C ASP A 49 18.11 -3.62 4.74
N ILE A 50 17.57 -3.40 3.52
CA ILE A 50 18.24 -2.60 2.47
C ILE A 50 17.95 -1.11 2.61
N VAL A 51 16.67 -0.74 2.85
CA VAL A 51 16.22 0.67 2.75
C VAL A 51 15.79 1.27 4.09
N ASN A 52 15.78 0.47 5.17
CA ASN A 52 15.34 0.91 6.49
C ASN A 52 13.82 1.16 6.59
N HIS A 53 13.35 1.77 7.70
CA HIS A 53 11.94 1.91 8.05
C HIS A 53 11.15 2.84 7.15
N CYS A 54 11.78 3.83 6.52
CA CYS A 54 11.07 4.78 5.67
C CYS A 54 12.02 5.32 4.59
N VAL A 55 11.62 5.17 3.33
CA VAL A 55 12.41 5.69 2.20
C VAL A 55 11.53 6.07 1.03
N VAL A 56 11.89 7.18 0.38
CA VAL A 56 11.41 7.60 -0.94
C VAL A 56 12.51 7.29 -1.95
N PRO A 57 12.23 6.48 -3.00
CA PRO A 57 13.25 6.12 -3.98
C PRO A 57 13.60 7.30 -4.90
N ASN A 58 14.83 7.31 -5.39
CA ASN A 58 15.31 8.36 -6.30
C ASN A 58 14.55 8.42 -7.64
N THR A 59 13.84 7.38 -8.00
CA THR A 59 12.98 7.33 -9.20
C THR A 59 11.71 8.17 -9.07
N THR A 60 11.25 8.38 -7.84
CA THR A 60 10.05 9.20 -7.54
C THR A 60 10.33 10.10 -6.33
N PRO A 61 11.24 11.09 -6.46
CA PRO A 61 11.76 11.84 -5.30
C PRO A 61 10.70 12.71 -4.60
N ASP A 62 9.63 13.06 -5.28
CA ASP A 62 8.53 13.90 -4.76
C ASP A 62 7.34 13.05 -4.27
N ALA A 63 7.51 11.74 -4.13
CA ALA A 63 6.46 10.86 -3.65
C ALA A 63 5.98 11.27 -2.25
N PHE A 64 4.67 11.43 -2.12
CA PHE A 64 3.99 11.85 -0.88
C PHE A 64 4.45 13.21 -0.33
N LEU A 65 5.10 14.04 -1.16
CA LEU A 65 5.46 15.41 -0.79
C LEU A 65 4.17 16.21 -0.53
N VAL A 66 4.15 16.95 0.56
CA VAL A 66 3.09 17.91 0.86
C VAL A 66 3.32 19.18 0.02
N ILE A 67 2.43 19.44 -0.93
CA ILE A 67 2.52 20.54 -1.86
C ILE A 67 1.45 21.58 -1.45
N PRO A 68 1.84 22.72 -0.81
CA PRO A 68 0.88 23.72 -0.40
C PRO A 68 0.13 24.32 -1.60
N THR A 69 -1.18 24.43 -1.48
CA THR A 69 -2.06 25.13 -2.41
C THR A 69 -2.72 26.34 -1.76
N ALA A 70 -3.64 27.01 -2.46
CA ALA A 70 -4.30 28.18 -1.90
C ALA A 70 -5.21 27.86 -0.70
N MET A 71 -5.31 28.79 0.25
CA MET A 71 -6.26 28.74 1.39
C MET A 71 -6.07 27.58 2.39
N GLY A 72 -4.84 27.16 2.66
CA GLY A 72 -4.55 26.13 3.68
C GLY A 72 -4.86 24.71 3.25
N ALA A 73 -5.16 24.49 1.97
CA ALA A 73 -5.21 23.17 1.36
C ALA A 73 -3.81 22.74 0.90
N PHE A 74 -3.65 21.46 0.63
CA PHE A 74 -2.43 20.92 0.02
C PHE A 74 -2.74 19.73 -0.87
N ASP A 75 -1.85 19.47 -1.81
CA ASP A 75 -1.84 18.29 -2.63
C ASP A 75 -0.76 17.32 -2.16
N ILE A 76 -0.92 16.05 -2.51
CA ILE A 76 0.00 14.97 -2.16
C ILE A 76 0.76 14.56 -3.42
N GLY A 77 2.09 14.62 -3.34
CA GLY A 77 2.98 14.27 -4.43
C GLY A 77 2.83 12.82 -4.88
N ILE A 78 2.96 12.64 -6.19
CA ILE A 78 2.84 11.32 -6.84
C ILE A 78 4.13 10.53 -6.73
N GLY A 79 4.00 9.21 -6.67
CA GLY A 79 5.13 8.28 -6.69
C GLY A 79 5.01 7.17 -5.66
N ARG A 80 6.15 6.58 -5.36
CA ARG A 80 6.28 5.40 -4.53
C ARG A 80 7.13 5.68 -3.30
N MET A 81 6.77 5.09 -2.18
CA MET A 81 7.63 5.03 -1.00
C MET A 81 7.50 3.69 -0.28
N TYR A 82 8.42 3.43 0.62
CA TYR A 82 8.43 2.23 1.45
C TYR A 82 8.34 2.63 2.91
N VAL A 83 7.43 2.00 3.65
CA VAL A 83 7.24 2.23 5.09
C VAL A 83 7.19 0.86 5.77
N ASP A 84 8.13 0.58 6.67
CA ASP A 84 8.27 -0.70 7.37
C ASP A 84 8.23 -1.93 6.43
N GLY A 85 8.87 -1.81 5.27
CA GLY A 85 8.90 -2.84 4.24
C GLY A 85 7.64 -2.93 3.38
N ILE A 86 6.61 -2.14 3.66
CA ILE A 86 5.39 -2.06 2.83
C ILE A 86 5.59 -1.01 1.74
N GLN A 87 5.40 -1.42 0.49
CA GLN A 87 5.35 -0.48 -0.62
C GLN A 87 4.00 0.23 -0.64
N VAL A 88 4.03 1.56 -0.74
CA VAL A 88 2.85 2.40 -0.92
C VAL A 88 3.03 3.30 -2.13
N GLU A 89 1.95 3.53 -2.86
CA GLU A 89 1.98 4.25 -4.13
C GLU A 89 0.84 5.26 -4.21
N ASN A 90 1.18 6.42 -4.75
CA ASN A 90 0.24 7.45 -5.16
C ASN A 90 0.38 7.66 -6.66
N PHE A 91 -0.57 7.19 -7.44
CA PHE A 91 -0.52 7.26 -8.90
C PHE A 91 -0.95 8.62 -9.46
N GLY A 92 -1.50 9.50 -8.64
CA GLY A 92 -1.97 10.80 -9.09
C GLY A 92 -3.31 10.74 -9.84
N LEU A 93 -3.59 11.82 -10.57
CA LEU A 93 -4.79 11.98 -11.37
C LEU A 93 -4.47 12.19 -12.86
N PRO A 94 -5.25 11.64 -13.78
CA PRO A 94 -6.29 10.61 -13.59
C PRO A 94 -5.68 9.29 -13.09
N PRO A 95 -6.47 8.43 -12.44
CA PRO A 95 -6.01 7.10 -12.06
C PRO A 95 -5.53 6.32 -13.28
N LEU A 96 -4.45 5.56 -13.11
CA LEU A 96 -3.96 4.69 -14.17
C LEU A 96 -4.78 3.39 -14.17
N GLU A 97 -5.31 3.01 -15.35
CA GLU A 97 -6.11 1.80 -15.50
C GLU A 97 -5.24 0.55 -15.74
N PHE A 98 -4.05 0.75 -16.32
CA PHE A 98 -3.14 -0.34 -16.63
C PHE A 98 -1.68 0.11 -16.56
N LEU A 99 -0.88 -0.66 -15.86
CA LEU A 99 0.53 -0.39 -15.59
C LEU A 99 1.40 -1.45 -16.24
N SER A 100 2.18 -1.04 -17.24
CA SER A 100 3.08 -1.94 -17.98
C SER A 100 4.55 -1.79 -17.62
N ASP A 101 4.92 -0.70 -16.95
CA ASP A 101 6.31 -0.36 -16.65
C ASP A 101 6.42 0.28 -15.25
N LEU A 102 6.87 -0.50 -14.29
CA LEU A 102 7.07 -0.10 -12.88
C LEU A 102 7.99 1.11 -12.68
N GLY A 103 8.77 1.49 -13.68
CA GLY A 103 9.67 2.65 -13.60
C GLY A 103 9.00 3.98 -13.90
N ASN A 104 7.88 3.97 -14.65
CA ASN A 104 7.26 5.18 -15.21
C ASN A 104 5.77 5.32 -14.87
N GLU A 105 5.27 4.54 -13.93
CA GLU A 105 3.86 4.41 -13.60
C GLU A 105 3.37 5.47 -12.62
N VAL A 106 3.51 6.72 -12.98
CA VAL A 106 2.95 7.81 -12.19
C VAL A 106 2.10 8.71 -13.08
N GLY A 107 0.96 9.13 -12.54
CA GLY A 107 0.14 10.16 -13.17
C GLY A 107 0.90 11.48 -13.27
N THR A 108 0.26 12.47 -13.85
CA THR A 108 0.89 13.79 -14.08
C THR A 108 0.47 14.84 -13.07
N THR A 109 -0.59 14.58 -12.29
CA THR A 109 -1.17 15.55 -11.37
C THR A 109 -1.24 15.00 -9.95
N PRO A 110 -0.68 15.70 -8.96
CA PRO A 110 -0.82 15.34 -7.54
C PRO A 110 -2.28 15.21 -7.12
N ILE A 111 -2.54 14.43 -6.06
CA ILE A 111 -3.89 14.23 -5.53
C ILE A 111 -4.17 15.30 -4.46
N PRO A 112 -5.27 16.09 -4.58
CA PRO A 112 -5.71 16.94 -3.49
C PRO A 112 -5.95 16.12 -2.21
N TYR A 113 -5.58 16.65 -1.06
CA TYR A 113 -5.71 15.97 0.23
C TYR A 113 -7.12 15.38 0.47
N ASN A 114 -8.17 16.09 0.06
CA ASN A 114 -9.56 15.67 0.25
C ASN A 114 -10.02 14.59 -0.74
N ASP A 115 -9.26 14.37 -1.81
CA ASP A 115 -9.62 13.44 -2.89
C ASP A 115 -8.85 12.10 -2.80
N GLN A 116 -8.20 11.85 -1.67
CA GLN A 116 -7.47 10.59 -1.45
C GLN A 116 -8.42 9.37 -1.54
N PRO A 117 -8.10 8.37 -2.35
CA PRO A 117 -9.04 7.26 -2.64
C PRO A 117 -9.33 6.36 -1.44
N TYR A 118 -8.45 6.34 -0.45
CA TYR A 118 -8.57 5.44 0.71
C TYR A 118 -8.84 6.17 2.03
N LEU A 119 -9.17 7.46 1.98
CA LEU A 119 -9.48 8.21 3.17
C LEU A 119 -10.82 7.73 3.76
N PRO A 120 -10.88 7.37 5.06
CA PRO A 120 -12.15 6.97 5.67
C PRO A 120 -13.12 8.15 5.74
N ALA A 121 -14.38 7.92 5.39
CA ALA A 121 -15.43 8.92 5.55
C ALA A 121 -15.92 9.00 7.01
N PRO A 122 -16.28 10.19 7.55
CA PRO A 122 -16.15 11.50 6.92
C PRO A 122 -14.69 11.95 6.81
N LEU A 123 -14.37 12.63 5.73
CA LEU A 123 -13.05 13.23 5.57
C LEU A 123 -12.81 14.23 6.71
N PRO A 124 -11.60 14.30 7.28
CA PRO A 124 -11.25 15.34 8.20
C PRO A 124 -11.45 16.71 7.51
N PRO A 125 -11.87 17.75 8.24
CA PRO A 125 -12.01 19.08 7.66
C PRO A 125 -10.68 19.52 7.08
N PRO A 126 -10.67 20.29 5.96
CA PRO A 126 -9.44 20.85 5.45
C PRO A 126 -8.74 21.65 6.54
N LEU A 127 -7.41 21.54 6.57
CA LEU A 127 -6.59 22.24 7.55
C LEU A 127 -6.93 23.73 7.51
N ALA A 128 -7.46 24.26 8.61
CA ALA A 128 -7.73 25.67 8.72
C ALA A 128 -6.42 26.39 9.02
N ALA A 129 -5.92 27.14 8.03
CA ALA A 129 -4.76 28.01 8.22
C ALA A 129 -5.10 29.16 9.16
N ALA A 130 -5.16 28.90 10.48
CA ALA A 130 -5.21 29.96 11.45
C ALA A 130 -3.80 30.52 11.66
N PRO A 131 -3.61 31.85 11.68
CA PRO A 131 -2.30 32.42 11.93
C PRO A 131 -1.71 31.94 13.26
N GLY A 132 -0.49 31.41 13.21
CA GLY A 132 0.22 30.91 14.40
C GLY A 132 -0.08 29.45 14.79
N THR A 133 -0.83 28.70 13.99
CA THR A 133 -0.98 27.25 14.14
C THR A 133 -0.01 26.50 13.21
N SER A 134 0.41 25.33 13.66
CA SER A 134 1.20 24.40 12.86
C SER A 134 0.56 23.03 12.95
N ASP A 135 0.36 22.40 11.79
CA ASP A 135 -0.19 21.06 11.69
C ASP A 135 0.92 20.08 11.29
N LEU A 136 0.87 18.88 11.86
CA LEU A 136 1.75 17.80 11.49
C LEU A 136 1.03 16.89 10.49
N VAL A 137 1.60 16.75 9.29
CA VAL A 137 1.15 15.79 8.29
C VAL A 137 2.03 14.55 8.38
N TYR A 138 1.42 13.38 8.49
CA TYR A 138 2.12 12.10 8.53
C TYR A 138 1.41 11.08 7.64
N ILE A 139 2.14 10.04 7.24
CA ILE A 139 1.58 8.90 6.52
C ILE A 139 1.33 7.78 7.51
N ASP A 140 0.13 7.23 7.47
CA ASP A 140 -0.25 6.01 8.16
C ASP A 140 -0.45 4.90 7.12
N VAL A 141 0.27 3.78 7.28
CA VAL A 141 0.30 2.70 6.32
C VAL A 141 -0.16 1.41 6.96
N TRP A 142 -1.16 0.78 6.36
CA TRP A 142 -1.64 -0.53 6.80
C TRP A 142 -2.06 -1.39 5.61
N GLN A 143 -2.11 -2.68 5.84
CA GLN A 143 -2.70 -3.66 4.93
C GLN A 143 -3.98 -4.22 5.54
N ARG A 144 -4.99 -4.42 4.71
CA ARG A 144 -6.25 -5.03 5.12
C ARG A 144 -6.78 -5.97 4.06
N GLU A 145 -7.55 -6.93 4.49
CA GLU A 145 -8.36 -7.74 3.61
C GLU A 145 -9.51 -6.93 3.05
N VAL A 146 -9.75 -7.05 1.74
CA VAL A 146 -10.91 -6.48 1.04
C VAL A 146 -11.74 -7.64 0.49
N THR A 147 -13.02 -7.64 0.78
CA THR A 147 -13.95 -8.68 0.34
C THR A 147 -14.89 -8.17 -0.75
N VAL A 148 -15.55 -9.09 -1.43
CA VAL A 148 -16.58 -8.79 -2.43
C VAL A 148 -17.72 -7.90 -1.91
N LEU A 149 -17.93 -7.83 -0.59
CA LEU A 149 -18.92 -6.96 0.02
C LEU A 149 -18.51 -5.49 0.02
N GLU A 150 -17.19 -5.22 0.04
CA GLU A 150 -16.62 -3.87 -0.02
C GLU A 150 -16.30 -3.48 -1.46
N ASP A 151 -15.78 -4.41 -2.24
CA ASP A 151 -15.51 -4.22 -3.66
C ASP A 151 -16.21 -5.29 -4.52
N PRO A 152 -17.37 -4.96 -5.10
CA PRO A 152 -18.13 -5.89 -5.94
C PRO A 152 -17.39 -6.35 -7.21
N SER A 153 -16.31 -5.67 -7.62
CA SER A 153 -15.50 -6.07 -8.79
C SER A 153 -14.71 -7.36 -8.54
N LEU A 154 -14.52 -7.74 -7.27
CA LEU A 154 -13.88 -9.01 -6.87
C LEU A 154 -14.81 -10.23 -6.99
N ARG A 155 -16.04 -10.05 -7.49
CA ARG A 155 -16.98 -11.14 -7.66
C ARG A 155 -16.67 -11.92 -8.94
N GLU A 156 -16.38 -13.21 -8.81
CA GLU A 156 -16.28 -14.16 -9.92
C GLU A 156 -17.64 -14.50 -10.53
#